data_630459b07b434044f851159587132f4e
#
_entry.id   630459b07b434044f851159587132f4e
#
_cell.length_a   1.000
_cell.length_b   1.000
_cell.length_c   1.000
_cell.angle_alpha   90.00
_cell.angle_beta   90.00
_cell.angle_gamma   90.00
#
_symmetry.space_group_name_H-M   'P 1'
#
loop_
_entity.id
_entity.type
_entity.pdbx_description
1 polymer ?
#
loop_
_entity_poly.entity_id
_entity_poly.type
_entity_poly.pdbx_seq_one_letter_code
_entity_poly.pdbx_strand_id
1 'polypeptide(L)'
;MLRRSTVMTWVRRGLLGLLATQIAVVATLVGIDHWRKKVRPHRVNFPRTEPTSLPVGDNTTTVYTYGADLFEDMLEAIRGARRRILLESFIIKSDAVGQEFKAALIEASERGVEVFVIYDGFANLVVPRRFFDFPPSVRVLRYPAFRPGVLLLNVRKSGRDHRKILSVDGEVGFVGGFNIGSTYAMEWRDTHLRVKGPAAWGLENAFVDFWNGNKASHEPELHGLGVAEWDPRLRVHRNVPEQLIFPIRAMLLEAVDRAKDRVIFTQAYFIPDQELANVLVEAAGRGVDVNVLVPENSNHVVADWMARGRYSELLRGGVRLWLYQGTMVHAKTATVDGRWSTIGTANVDRLSLTGNYEINMEIFDEGVAEHLERVFDVDLANARELTEEEWRGRPFMAKFSEIVLAPWRGFL
;
A
#
# COMPACT_ATOMS: atom_id res chain seq x y z
N MET A 1 38.35 -27.00 -28.42
CA MET A 1 38.27 -25.79 -27.57
C MET A 1 37.49 -24.72 -28.32
N LEU A 2 36.24 -24.44 -27.96
CA LEU A 2 35.48 -23.33 -28.51
C LEU A 2 36.14 -22.00 -28.12
N ARG A 3 36.38 -21.10 -29.10
CA ARG A 3 37.02 -19.80 -28.84
C ARG A 3 36.13 -19.00 -27.85
N ARG A 4 36.72 -18.35 -26.83
CA ARG A 4 36.01 -17.50 -25.83
C ARG A 4 35.04 -16.52 -26.49
N SER A 5 35.35 -15.99 -27.68
CA SER A 5 34.50 -15.12 -28.48
C SER A 5 33.19 -15.80 -28.95
N THR A 6 33.24 -17.08 -29.30
CA THR A 6 32.06 -17.83 -29.76
C THR A 6 31.11 -18.11 -28.61
N VAL A 7 31.63 -18.52 -27.45
CA VAL A 7 30.82 -18.74 -26.23
C VAL A 7 30.14 -17.43 -25.81
N MET A 8 30.86 -16.32 -25.80
CA MET A 8 30.30 -15.00 -25.42
C MET A 8 29.20 -14.54 -26.40
N THR A 9 29.35 -14.85 -27.70
CA THR A 9 28.32 -14.56 -28.71
C THR A 9 27.04 -15.38 -28.47
N TRP A 10 27.16 -16.66 -28.16
CA TRP A 10 26.02 -17.52 -27.85
C TRP A 10 25.30 -17.10 -26.55
N VAL A 11 26.06 -16.78 -25.50
CA VAL A 11 25.50 -16.25 -24.23
C VAL A 11 24.75 -14.95 -24.48
N ARG A 12 25.35 -14.00 -25.24
CA ARG A 12 24.68 -12.74 -25.59
C ARG A 12 23.41 -12.97 -26.40
N ARG A 13 23.42 -13.86 -27.38
CA ARG A 13 22.21 -14.20 -28.16
C ARG A 13 21.14 -14.86 -27.29
N GLY A 14 21.52 -15.74 -26.37
CA GLY A 14 20.60 -16.34 -25.40
C GLY A 14 19.95 -15.31 -24.47
N LEU A 15 20.74 -14.39 -23.92
CA LEU A 15 20.24 -13.29 -23.08
C LEU A 15 19.30 -12.34 -23.85
N LEU A 16 19.65 -11.98 -25.09
CA LEU A 16 18.78 -11.15 -25.94
C LEU A 16 17.47 -11.88 -26.28
N GLY A 17 17.55 -13.18 -26.58
CA GLY A 17 16.37 -14.01 -26.83
C GLY A 17 15.45 -14.09 -25.59
N LEU A 18 16.02 -14.29 -24.41
CA LEU A 18 15.28 -14.28 -23.14
C LEU A 18 14.60 -12.93 -22.90
N LEU A 19 15.33 -11.83 -23.05
CA LEU A 19 14.81 -10.48 -22.90
C LEU A 19 13.66 -10.19 -23.88
N ALA A 20 13.83 -10.57 -25.15
CA ALA A 20 12.80 -10.41 -26.17
C ALA A 20 11.53 -11.22 -25.81
N THR A 21 11.69 -12.45 -25.30
CA THR A 21 10.59 -13.28 -24.85
C THR A 21 9.86 -12.63 -23.66
N GLN A 22 10.60 -12.09 -22.68
CA GLN A 22 10.02 -11.40 -21.54
C GLN A 22 9.22 -10.16 -21.97
N ILE A 23 9.78 -9.33 -22.87
CA ILE A 23 9.09 -8.16 -23.42
C ILE A 23 7.80 -8.59 -24.15
N ALA A 24 7.86 -9.64 -24.97
CA ALA A 24 6.69 -10.15 -25.70
C ALA A 24 5.59 -10.65 -24.73
N VAL A 25 5.97 -11.38 -23.68
CA VAL A 25 5.03 -11.83 -22.64
C VAL A 25 4.38 -10.64 -21.94
N VAL A 26 5.17 -9.67 -21.48
CA VAL A 26 4.65 -8.46 -20.83
C VAL A 26 3.69 -7.69 -21.74
N ALA A 27 4.07 -7.46 -23.00
CA ALA A 27 3.22 -6.76 -23.98
C ALA A 27 1.90 -7.49 -24.24
N THR A 28 1.96 -8.83 -24.32
CA THR A 28 0.76 -9.68 -24.49
C THR A 28 -0.16 -9.57 -23.26
N LEU A 29 0.39 -9.66 -22.06
CA LEU A 29 -0.38 -9.56 -20.81
C LEU A 29 -1.02 -8.18 -20.66
N VAL A 30 -0.30 -7.10 -20.97
CA VAL A 30 -0.82 -5.73 -20.96
C VAL A 30 -1.93 -5.57 -22.02
N GLY A 31 -1.74 -6.13 -23.21
CA GLY A 31 -2.75 -6.11 -24.27
C GLY A 31 -4.05 -6.85 -23.86
N ILE A 32 -3.92 -8.02 -23.27
CA ILE A 32 -5.06 -8.81 -22.75
C ILE A 32 -5.77 -8.04 -21.63
N ASP A 33 -5.03 -7.43 -20.71
CA ASP A 33 -5.58 -6.65 -19.61
C ASP A 33 -6.36 -5.42 -20.12
N HIS A 34 -5.77 -4.69 -21.08
CA HIS A 34 -6.44 -3.55 -21.73
C HIS A 34 -7.74 -3.97 -22.41
N TRP A 35 -7.71 -5.10 -23.15
CA TRP A 35 -8.90 -5.65 -23.80
C TRP A 35 -9.97 -6.07 -22.78
N ARG A 36 -9.57 -6.77 -21.70
CA ARG A 36 -10.48 -7.18 -20.62
C ARG A 36 -11.17 -5.99 -19.97
N LYS A 37 -10.44 -4.94 -19.62
CA LYS A 37 -10.97 -3.71 -19.02
C LYS A 37 -12.00 -3.02 -19.95
N LYS A 38 -11.77 -3.08 -21.26
CA LYS A 38 -12.69 -2.54 -22.25
C LYS A 38 -13.97 -3.36 -22.42
N VAL A 39 -13.88 -4.69 -22.34
CA VAL A 39 -15.02 -5.62 -22.55
C VAL A 39 -15.78 -5.89 -21.26
N ARG A 40 -15.11 -5.86 -20.12
CA ARG A 40 -15.69 -6.07 -18.79
C ARG A 40 -15.30 -4.89 -17.90
N PRO A 41 -16.01 -3.76 -17.98
CA PRO A 41 -15.74 -2.64 -17.07
C PRO A 41 -15.93 -3.08 -15.61
N HIS A 42 -15.16 -2.48 -14.72
CA HIS A 42 -15.26 -2.76 -13.30
C HIS A 42 -16.70 -2.57 -12.81
N ARG A 43 -17.18 -3.50 -11.97
CA ARG A 43 -18.43 -3.31 -11.23
C ARG A 43 -18.17 -2.27 -10.14
N VAL A 44 -18.90 -1.17 -10.18
CA VAL A 44 -18.77 -0.09 -9.18
C VAL A 44 -19.40 -0.50 -7.84
N ASN A 45 -20.17 -1.60 -7.81
CA ASN A 45 -20.89 -2.01 -6.61
C ASN A 45 -20.17 -3.18 -5.92
N PHE A 46 -19.72 -2.92 -4.69
CA PHE A 46 -19.08 -3.91 -3.82
C PHE A 46 -19.63 -3.74 -2.38
N PRO A 47 -19.54 -4.78 -1.52
CA PRO A 47 -19.96 -4.69 -0.13
C PRO A 47 -19.22 -3.57 0.59
N ARG A 48 -19.96 -2.79 1.41
CA ARG A 48 -19.42 -1.70 2.21
C ARG A 48 -19.64 -1.99 3.68
N THR A 49 -18.69 -1.57 4.49
CA THR A 49 -18.82 -1.57 5.93
C THR A 49 -18.87 -0.12 6.37
N GLU A 50 -19.88 0.24 7.16
CA GLU A 50 -20.03 1.59 7.72
C GLU A 50 -18.81 1.97 8.57
N PRO A 51 -18.35 3.23 8.51
CA PRO A 51 -17.28 3.71 9.38
C PRO A 51 -17.60 3.44 10.84
N THR A 52 -16.71 2.73 11.52
CA THR A 52 -16.91 2.35 12.91
C THR A 52 -15.82 2.93 13.79
N SER A 53 -16.24 3.72 14.78
CA SER A 53 -15.33 4.33 15.77
C SER A 53 -15.20 3.42 16.99
N LEU A 54 -13.97 3.11 17.36
CA LEU A 54 -13.62 2.21 18.46
C LEU A 54 -12.62 2.92 19.40
N PRO A 55 -12.84 2.87 20.73
CA PRO A 55 -11.87 3.39 21.68
C PRO A 55 -10.66 2.46 21.78
N VAL A 56 -9.46 3.01 21.76
CA VAL A 56 -8.20 2.29 22.03
C VAL A 56 -7.40 3.15 23.01
N GLY A 57 -7.48 2.82 24.30
CA GLY A 57 -6.90 3.64 25.34
C GLY A 57 -7.48 5.05 25.38
N ASP A 58 -6.59 6.03 25.36
CA ASP A 58 -6.96 7.45 25.34
C ASP A 58 -7.21 7.96 23.90
N ASN A 59 -7.24 7.04 22.93
CA ASN A 59 -7.47 7.34 21.53
C ASN A 59 -8.83 6.80 21.07
N THR A 60 -9.36 7.41 20.02
CA THR A 60 -10.46 6.88 19.22
C THR A 60 -9.95 6.56 17.83
N THR A 61 -10.16 5.32 17.39
CA THR A 61 -9.84 4.88 16.04
C THR A 61 -11.10 4.75 15.22
N THR A 62 -11.07 5.10 13.93
CA THR A 62 -12.18 4.87 12.99
C THR A 62 -11.65 4.20 11.74
N VAL A 63 -12.24 3.07 11.34
CA VAL A 63 -11.85 2.31 10.14
C VAL A 63 -12.80 2.65 9.01
N TYR A 64 -12.25 3.01 7.85
CA TYR A 64 -12.98 3.28 6.61
C TYR A 64 -12.66 2.22 5.57
N THR A 65 -13.68 1.75 4.88
CA THR A 65 -13.56 0.78 3.78
C THR A 65 -14.00 1.34 2.43
N TYR A 66 -14.57 2.55 2.43
CA TYR A 66 -15.04 3.27 1.26
C TYR A 66 -14.48 4.69 1.22
N GLY A 67 -14.00 5.08 0.05
CA GLY A 67 -13.23 6.32 -0.06
C GLY A 67 -14.07 7.59 0.11
N ALA A 68 -15.34 7.59 -0.30
CA ALA A 68 -16.19 8.78 -0.14
C ALA A 68 -16.39 9.12 1.34
N ASP A 69 -16.66 8.10 2.18
CA ASP A 69 -16.85 8.30 3.62
C ASP A 69 -15.56 8.82 4.29
N LEU A 70 -14.41 8.27 3.89
CA LEU A 70 -13.11 8.73 4.35
C LEU A 70 -12.84 10.17 3.95
N PHE A 71 -13.09 10.53 2.67
CA PHE A 71 -12.74 11.86 2.15
C PHE A 71 -13.63 12.96 2.72
N GLU A 72 -14.90 12.64 3.02
CA GLU A 72 -15.78 13.56 3.75
C GLU A 72 -15.17 13.92 5.11
N ASP A 73 -14.74 12.92 5.88
CA ASP A 73 -14.16 13.12 7.20
C ASP A 73 -12.77 13.80 7.14
N MET A 74 -11.94 13.44 6.14
CA MET A 74 -10.67 14.13 5.91
C MET A 74 -10.87 15.61 5.57
N LEU A 75 -11.84 15.94 4.71
CA LEU A 75 -12.17 17.31 4.34
C LEU A 75 -12.77 18.09 5.50
N GLU A 76 -13.62 17.44 6.32
CA GLU A 76 -14.12 18.03 7.57
C GLU A 76 -12.96 18.39 8.51
N ALA A 77 -12.02 17.47 8.72
CA ALA A 77 -10.83 17.72 9.53
C ALA A 77 -9.99 18.89 9.00
N ILE A 78 -9.77 18.97 7.67
CA ILE A 78 -9.06 20.08 7.01
C ILE A 78 -9.80 21.42 7.21
N ARG A 79 -11.12 21.43 7.02
CA ARG A 79 -11.93 22.63 7.22
C ARG A 79 -11.97 23.09 8.67
N GLY A 80 -11.92 22.13 9.62
CA GLY A 80 -11.89 22.38 11.07
C GLY A 80 -10.52 22.75 11.63
N ALA A 81 -9.45 22.65 10.86
CA ALA A 81 -8.08 22.89 11.29
C ALA A 81 -7.88 24.33 11.78
N ARG A 82 -7.08 24.48 12.85
CA ARG A 82 -6.81 25.76 13.53
C ARG A 82 -5.35 26.17 13.53
N ARG A 83 -4.42 25.21 13.47
CA ARG A 83 -2.97 25.43 13.63
C ARG A 83 -2.19 24.93 12.43
N ARG A 84 -2.31 23.64 12.08
CA ARG A 84 -1.48 23.02 11.05
C ARG A 84 -2.15 21.85 10.38
N ILE A 85 -1.95 21.74 9.05
CA ILE A 85 -2.31 20.61 8.22
C ILE A 85 -1.06 20.05 7.55
N LEU A 86 -0.83 18.76 7.69
CA LEU A 86 0.25 18.01 7.06
C LEU A 86 -0.37 16.92 6.18
N LEU A 87 -0.35 17.11 4.85
CA LEU A 87 -0.89 16.15 3.88
C LEU A 87 0.24 15.52 3.08
N GLU A 88 0.35 14.21 3.13
CA GLU A 88 1.28 13.42 2.33
C GLU A 88 0.49 12.36 1.55
N SER A 89 0.69 12.28 0.24
CA SER A 89 0.01 11.28 -0.58
C SER A 89 0.86 10.83 -1.76
N PHE A 90 0.86 9.53 -2.03
CA PHE A 90 1.55 8.97 -3.18
C PHE A 90 0.96 9.50 -4.50
N ILE A 91 -0.38 9.46 -4.64
CA ILE A 91 -1.10 9.96 -5.82
C ILE A 91 -2.16 10.99 -5.39
N ILE A 92 -2.15 12.16 -6.05
CA ILE A 92 -3.22 13.14 -5.99
C ILE A 92 -3.68 13.41 -7.43
N LYS A 93 -4.91 13.02 -7.77
CA LYS A 93 -5.48 13.26 -9.10
C LYS A 93 -5.94 14.70 -9.24
N SER A 94 -5.98 15.21 -10.48
CA SER A 94 -6.54 16.54 -10.80
C SER A 94 -8.03 16.50 -11.16
N ASP A 95 -8.75 15.46 -10.73
CA ASP A 95 -10.19 15.30 -10.90
C ASP A 95 -11.00 16.11 -9.85
N ALA A 96 -12.32 15.93 -9.83
CA ALA A 96 -13.20 16.69 -8.93
C ALA A 96 -12.80 16.54 -7.47
N VAL A 97 -12.48 15.31 -7.00
CA VAL A 97 -12.06 15.05 -5.62
C VAL A 97 -10.72 15.73 -5.31
N GLY A 98 -9.73 15.60 -6.19
CA GLY A 98 -8.44 16.27 -6.00
C GLY A 98 -8.56 17.78 -5.99
N GLN A 99 -9.44 18.37 -6.83
CA GLN A 99 -9.72 19.81 -6.81
C GLN A 99 -10.37 20.26 -5.49
N GLU A 100 -11.29 19.46 -4.93
CA GLU A 100 -11.90 19.75 -3.65
C GLU A 100 -10.88 19.74 -2.50
N PHE A 101 -10.00 18.74 -2.44
CA PHE A 101 -8.89 18.72 -1.49
C PHE A 101 -7.98 19.94 -1.66
N LYS A 102 -7.61 20.28 -2.90
CA LYS A 102 -6.79 21.46 -3.19
C LYS A 102 -7.45 22.75 -2.69
N ALA A 103 -8.74 22.94 -2.96
CA ALA A 103 -9.51 24.11 -2.53
C ALA A 103 -9.55 24.19 -1.00
N ALA A 104 -9.86 23.10 -0.30
CA ALA A 104 -9.92 23.06 1.17
C ALA A 104 -8.57 23.40 1.83
N LEU A 105 -7.45 22.94 1.25
CA LEU A 105 -6.09 23.28 1.72
C LEU A 105 -5.77 24.76 1.53
N ILE A 106 -6.16 25.36 0.38
CA ILE A 106 -5.96 26.79 0.11
C ILE A 106 -6.81 27.62 1.08
N GLU A 107 -8.09 27.32 1.23
CA GLU A 107 -8.99 27.99 2.17
C GLU A 107 -8.47 27.91 3.62
N ALA A 108 -7.92 26.76 4.04
CA ALA A 108 -7.30 26.62 5.35
C ALA A 108 -6.08 27.57 5.49
N SER A 109 -5.23 27.67 4.47
CA SER A 109 -4.07 28.57 4.49
C SER A 109 -4.48 30.04 4.51
N GLU A 110 -5.59 30.41 3.86
CA GLU A 110 -6.16 31.77 3.90
C GLU A 110 -6.72 32.13 5.28
N ARG A 111 -7.16 31.14 6.06
CA ARG A 111 -7.53 31.33 7.48
C ARG A 111 -6.34 31.45 8.42
N GLY A 112 -5.09 31.35 7.91
CA GLY A 112 -3.86 31.42 8.69
C GLY A 112 -3.38 30.07 9.24
N VAL A 113 -3.95 28.95 8.80
CA VAL A 113 -3.47 27.60 9.15
C VAL A 113 -2.17 27.33 8.37
N GLU A 114 -1.16 26.76 9.03
CA GLU A 114 0.05 26.29 8.36
C GLU A 114 -0.25 25.05 7.54
N VAL A 115 -0.05 25.08 6.22
CA VAL A 115 -0.36 23.97 5.33
C VAL A 115 0.89 23.48 4.61
N PHE A 116 1.19 22.18 4.78
CA PHE A 116 2.31 21.49 4.14
C PHE A 116 1.80 20.28 3.37
N VAL A 117 2.23 20.16 2.11
CA VAL A 117 1.82 19.07 1.21
C VAL A 117 3.06 18.35 0.68
N ILE A 118 3.07 17.02 0.77
CA ILE A 118 4.09 16.17 0.16
C ILE A 118 3.40 15.26 -0.87
N TYR A 119 4.00 15.15 -2.06
CA TYR A 119 3.56 14.17 -3.05
C TYR A 119 4.72 13.54 -3.82
N ASP A 120 4.57 12.27 -4.23
CA ASP A 120 5.58 11.59 -5.04
C ASP A 120 5.54 12.08 -6.50
N GLY A 121 6.65 12.58 -7.00
CA GLY A 121 6.74 13.13 -8.35
C GLY A 121 6.67 12.10 -9.46
N PHE A 122 7.00 10.82 -9.20
CA PHE A 122 6.91 9.75 -10.18
C PHE A 122 5.46 9.27 -10.35
N ALA A 123 4.78 9.03 -9.24
CA ALA A 123 3.39 8.58 -9.25
C ALA A 123 2.43 9.61 -9.88
N ASN A 124 2.82 10.87 -9.90
CA ASN A 124 2.04 11.99 -10.44
C ASN A 124 2.55 12.52 -11.79
N LEU A 125 3.37 11.76 -12.54
CA LEU A 125 3.87 12.16 -13.86
C LEU A 125 2.76 12.43 -14.89
N VAL A 126 1.63 11.74 -14.75
CA VAL A 126 0.45 11.88 -15.64
C VAL A 126 -0.51 12.99 -15.23
N VAL A 127 -0.30 13.60 -14.06
CA VAL A 127 -1.12 14.71 -13.56
C VAL A 127 -0.54 16.02 -14.10
N PRO A 128 -1.37 16.93 -14.65
CA PRO A 128 -0.89 18.23 -15.14
C PRO A 128 -0.15 19.00 -14.05
N ARG A 129 1.07 19.45 -14.35
CA ARG A 129 1.92 20.14 -13.35
C ARG A 129 1.21 21.35 -12.71
N ARG A 130 0.45 22.11 -13.50
CA ARG A 130 -0.36 23.26 -13.04
C ARG A 130 -1.36 22.93 -11.92
N PHE A 131 -1.74 21.64 -11.77
CA PHE A 131 -2.57 21.21 -10.65
C PHE A 131 -1.87 21.41 -9.31
N PHE A 132 -0.55 21.24 -9.26
CA PHE A 132 0.27 21.40 -8.06
C PHE A 132 0.79 22.85 -7.86
N ASP A 133 0.31 23.80 -8.66
CA ASP A 133 0.57 25.23 -8.43
C ASP A 133 -0.35 25.69 -7.30
N PHE A 134 0.21 25.81 -6.10
CA PHE A 134 -0.43 26.34 -4.90
C PHE A 134 0.02 27.77 -4.65
N PRO A 135 -0.77 28.60 -3.93
CA PRO A 135 -0.31 29.90 -3.46
C PRO A 135 0.86 29.74 -2.48
N PRO A 136 1.71 30.77 -2.30
CA PRO A 136 2.89 30.71 -1.42
C PRO A 136 2.57 30.41 0.06
N SER A 137 1.32 30.58 0.49
CA SER A 137 0.82 30.22 1.82
C SER A 137 0.75 28.70 2.06
N VAL A 138 0.71 27.90 0.98
CA VAL A 138 0.74 26.43 1.03
C VAL A 138 2.14 25.97 0.62
N ARG A 139 2.85 25.28 1.49
CA ARG A 139 4.19 24.79 1.22
C ARG A 139 4.14 23.39 0.64
N VAL A 140 4.82 23.19 -0.51
CA VAL A 140 4.71 21.95 -1.28
C VAL A 140 6.08 21.32 -1.49
N LEU A 141 6.25 20.07 -1.04
CA LEU A 141 7.40 19.25 -1.31
C LEU A 141 7.04 18.19 -2.36
N ARG A 142 7.62 18.31 -3.54
CA ARG A 142 7.57 17.29 -4.58
C ARG A 142 8.73 16.33 -4.40
N TYR A 143 8.45 15.09 -3.95
CA TYR A 143 9.49 14.07 -3.87
C TYR A 143 9.99 13.71 -5.29
N PRO A 144 11.31 13.64 -5.55
CA PRO A 144 11.84 13.56 -6.91
C PRO A 144 11.37 12.34 -7.70
N ALA A 145 10.85 12.58 -8.93
CA ALA A 145 10.40 11.50 -9.82
C ALA A 145 11.55 10.57 -10.25
N PHE A 146 12.73 11.12 -10.47
CA PHE A 146 13.92 10.37 -10.87
C PHE A 146 14.99 10.53 -9.80
N ARG A 147 15.44 9.40 -9.27
CA ARG A 147 16.53 9.35 -8.29
C ARG A 147 17.72 8.61 -8.87
N PRO A 148 18.95 9.14 -8.73
CA PRO A 148 20.16 8.50 -9.25
C PRO A 148 20.40 7.08 -8.73
N GLY A 149 19.87 6.77 -7.55
CA GLY A 149 19.98 5.45 -6.94
C GLY A 149 19.40 4.31 -7.76
N VAL A 150 18.34 4.58 -8.54
CA VAL A 150 17.74 3.58 -9.45
C VAL A 150 18.77 3.13 -10.51
N LEU A 151 19.50 4.07 -11.11
CA LEU A 151 20.54 3.77 -12.11
C LEU A 151 21.76 3.07 -11.49
N LEU A 152 22.03 3.30 -10.22
CA LEU A 152 23.19 2.77 -9.50
C LEU A 152 22.85 1.53 -8.67
N LEU A 153 21.65 0.97 -8.80
CA LEU A 153 21.12 -0.14 -7.97
C LEU A 153 21.30 0.11 -6.47
N ASN A 154 21.23 1.36 -6.05
CA ASN A 154 21.39 1.76 -4.65
C ASN A 154 20.02 1.86 -3.99
N VAL A 155 19.63 0.82 -3.24
CA VAL A 155 18.34 0.72 -2.54
C VAL A 155 18.07 1.91 -1.61
N ARG A 156 19.12 2.48 -0.97
CA ARG A 156 18.97 3.66 -0.09
C ARG A 156 18.46 4.90 -0.83
N LYS A 157 18.71 4.98 -2.13
CA LYS A 157 18.39 6.16 -2.95
C LYS A 157 17.38 5.87 -4.07
N SER A 158 16.73 4.71 -4.07
CA SER A 158 15.75 4.32 -5.09
C SER A 158 14.31 4.34 -4.62
N GLY A 159 14.06 4.27 -3.31
CA GLY A 159 12.73 4.16 -2.72
C GLY A 159 11.78 5.29 -3.13
N ARG A 160 10.50 4.95 -3.32
CA ARG A 160 9.40 5.89 -3.55
C ARG A 160 8.78 6.28 -2.22
N ASP A 161 8.17 7.45 -2.19
CA ASP A 161 7.33 7.85 -1.08
C ASP A 161 5.91 7.31 -1.31
N HIS A 162 5.65 6.12 -0.76
CA HIS A 162 4.35 5.45 -0.94
C HIS A 162 3.40 5.69 0.25
N ARG A 163 3.75 6.59 1.17
CA ARG A 163 2.95 6.91 2.35
C ARG A 163 1.74 7.75 1.98
N LYS A 164 0.70 7.66 2.82
CA LYS A 164 -0.54 8.42 2.72
C LYS A 164 -0.94 8.80 4.14
N ILE A 165 -0.66 10.05 4.48
CA ILE A 165 -0.85 10.62 5.82
C ILE A 165 -1.61 11.93 5.70
N LEU A 166 -2.61 12.12 6.54
CA LEU A 166 -3.10 13.45 6.87
C LEU A 166 -2.97 13.61 8.39
N SER A 167 -2.31 14.67 8.84
CA SER A 167 -2.29 15.05 10.26
C SER A 167 -2.83 16.47 10.40
N VAL A 168 -3.73 16.65 11.34
CA VAL A 168 -4.38 17.95 11.62
C VAL A 168 -4.17 18.29 13.08
N ASP A 169 -3.56 19.47 13.30
CA ASP A 169 -3.31 20.11 14.60
C ASP A 169 -2.52 19.25 15.61
N GLY A 170 -1.93 18.11 15.17
CA GLY A 170 -1.26 17.12 16.03
C GLY A 170 -2.24 16.28 16.86
N GLU A 171 -3.56 16.41 16.64
CA GLU A 171 -4.62 15.75 17.41
C GLU A 171 -5.35 14.65 16.62
N VAL A 172 -5.41 14.81 15.30
CA VAL A 172 -6.09 13.86 14.40
C VAL A 172 -5.11 13.42 13.31
N GLY A 173 -5.01 12.12 13.10
CA GLY A 173 -4.18 11.53 12.06
C GLY A 173 -4.96 10.51 11.23
N PHE A 174 -4.68 10.46 9.93
CA PHE A 174 -5.22 9.46 9.00
C PHE A 174 -4.07 8.72 8.32
N VAL A 175 -4.20 7.40 8.17
CA VAL A 175 -3.21 6.55 7.50
C VAL A 175 -3.87 5.33 6.86
N GLY A 176 -3.43 4.93 5.67
CA GLY A 176 -3.93 3.72 5.00
C GLY A 176 -3.68 3.69 3.51
N GLY A 177 -4.46 2.89 2.78
CA GLY A 177 -4.20 2.60 1.37
C GLY A 177 -4.73 3.63 0.38
N PHE A 178 -5.77 4.41 0.72
CA PHE A 178 -6.42 5.34 -0.20
C PHE A 178 -5.48 6.46 -0.70
N ASN A 179 -5.40 6.62 -2.02
CA ASN A 179 -4.89 7.82 -2.66
C ASN A 179 -6.04 8.82 -2.86
N ILE A 180 -5.74 10.07 -3.23
CA ILE A 180 -6.74 11.11 -3.44
C ILE A 180 -7.16 11.17 -4.91
N GLY A 181 -8.46 10.98 -5.18
CA GLY A 181 -9.06 11.03 -6.51
C GLY A 181 -10.38 10.28 -6.60
N SER A 182 -11.18 10.57 -7.64
CA SER A 182 -12.55 10.07 -7.80
C SER A 182 -12.62 8.54 -7.92
N THR A 183 -11.68 7.92 -8.62
CA THR A 183 -11.60 6.45 -8.71
C THR A 183 -11.41 5.81 -7.34
N TYR A 184 -10.57 6.39 -6.50
CA TYR A 184 -10.35 5.89 -5.13
C TYR A 184 -11.55 6.15 -4.23
N ALA A 185 -12.25 7.27 -4.43
CA ALA A 185 -13.48 7.59 -3.68
C ALA A 185 -14.60 6.57 -3.90
N MET A 186 -14.79 6.13 -5.17
CA MET A 186 -16.03 5.49 -5.59
C MET A 186 -15.88 4.06 -6.10
N GLU A 187 -14.71 3.71 -6.68
CA GLU A 187 -14.57 2.46 -7.44
C GLU A 187 -13.70 1.41 -6.74
N TRP A 188 -12.80 1.82 -5.85
CA TRP A 188 -11.87 0.91 -5.18
C TRP A 188 -12.30 0.58 -3.76
N ARG A 189 -12.17 -0.70 -3.40
CA ARG A 189 -12.25 -1.15 -2.02
C ARG A 189 -10.87 -1.03 -1.38
N ASP A 190 -10.70 -0.13 -0.42
CA ASP A 190 -9.43 0.04 0.30
C ASP A 190 -9.70 0.15 1.83
N THR A 191 -8.66 0.27 2.64
CA THR A 191 -8.81 0.47 4.08
C THR A 191 -7.95 1.64 4.55
N HIS A 192 -8.55 2.49 5.38
CA HIS A 192 -7.89 3.64 6.01
C HIS A 192 -8.30 3.74 7.47
N LEU A 193 -7.40 4.26 8.28
CA LEU A 193 -7.59 4.46 9.70
C LEU A 193 -7.54 5.96 10.02
N ARG A 194 -8.49 6.47 10.78
CA ARG A 194 -8.37 7.72 11.52
C ARG A 194 -8.01 7.39 12.96
N VAL A 195 -7.07 8.14 13.52
CA VAL A 195 -6.72 8.13 14.94
C VAL A 195 -6.94 9.54 15.48
N LYS A 196 -7.77 9.67 16.51
CA LYS A 196 -7.97 10.92 17.25
C LYS A 196 -7.49 10.72 18.69
N GLY A 197 -6.53 11.53 19.10
CA GLY A 197 -5.91 11.45 20.43
C GLY A 197 -4.39 11.45 20.37
N PRO A 198 -3.71 11.16 21.49
CA PRO A 198 -2.26 11.28 21.63
C PRO A 198 -1.45 10.46 20.60
N ALA A 199 -1.93 9.27 20.20
CA ALA A 199 -1.23 8.44 19.22
C ALA A 199 -1.15 9.04 17.81
N ALA A 200 -1.95 10.06 17.48
CA ALA A 200 -1.85 10.82 16.23
C ALA A 200 -0.46 11.45 16.05
N TRP A 201 0.23 11.77 17.16
CA TRP A 201 1.61 12.26 17.16
C TRP A 201 2.56 11.38 16.32
N GLY A 202 2.39 10.06 16.37
CA GLY A 202 3.26 9.15 15.60
C GLY A 202 3.18 9.38 14.08
N LEU A 203 2.00 9.72 13.57
CA LEU A 203 1.77 10.05 12.16
C LEU A 203 2.29 11.45 11.82
N GLU A 204 2.06 12.44 12.70
CA GLU A 204 2.63 13.77 12.57
C GLU A 204 4.16 13.71 12.51
N ASN A 205 4.79 13.00 13.45
CA ASN A 205 6.24 12.85 13.51
C ASN A 205 6.81 12.16 12.26
N ALA A 206 6.11 11.19 11.69
CA ALA A 206 6.53 10.54 10.45
C ALA A 206 6.58 11.52 9.27
N PHE A 207 5.60 12.42 9.16
CA PHE A 207 5.58 13.50 8.17
C PHE A 207 6.71 14.50 8.42
N VAL A 208 6.84 14.99 9.66
CA VAL A 208 7.84 15.99 10.06
C VAL A 208 9.26 15.52 9.74
N ASP A 209 9.62 14.30 10.10
CA ASP A 209 10.93 13.73 9.80
C ASP A 209 11.21 13.66 8.29
N PHE A 210 10.20 13.27 7.50
CA PHE A 210 10.38 13.18 6.06
C PHE A 210 10.48 14.55 5.41
N TRP A 211 9.64 15.51 5.83
CA TRP A 211 9.74 16.90 5.38
C TRP A 211 11.14 17.44 5.65
N ASN A 212 11.60 17.38 6.89
CA ASN A 212 12.90 17.92 7.29
C ASN A 212 14.07 17.26 6.56
N GLY A 213 13.97 15.96 6.28
CA GLY A 213 14.99 15.22 5.52
C GLY A 213 15.01 15.52 4.01
N ASN A 214 13.93 16.07 3.44
CA ASN A 214 13.79 16.22 1.98
C ASN A 214 13.44 17.64 1.53
N LYS A 215 13.16 18.57 2.44
CA LYS A 215 12.83 19.98 2.11
C LYS A 215 14.00 20.70 1.43
N ALA A 216 13.69 21.74 0.67
CA ALA A 216 14.70 22.66 0.18
C ALA A 216 15.29 23.49 1.33
N SER A 217 16.51 24.00 1.16
CA SER A 217 17.23 24.72 2.22
C SER A 217 16.54 26.02 2.69
N HIS A 218 15.70 26.61 1.84
CA HIS A 218 14.94 27.81 2.16
C HIS A 218 13.60 27.52 2.85
N GLU A 219 13.17 26.27 2.86
CA GLU A 219 11.93 25.85 3.51
C GLU A 219 12.12 25.71 5.03
N PRO A 220 11.10 26.00 5.84
CA PRO A 220 11.21 25.93 7.28
C PRO A 220 11.43 24.49 7.77
N GLU A 221 12.15 24.38 8.87
CA GLU A 221 12.19 23.14 9.65
C GLU A 221 10.90 23.01 10.44
N LEU A 222 10.33 21.82 10.42
CA LEU A 222 9.10 21.50 11.15
C LEU A 222 9.43 20.83 12.49
N HIS A 223 8.60 21.15 13.49
CA HIS A 223 8.54 20.46 14.77
C HIS A 223 7.12 19.96 14.99
N GLY A 224 6.93 18.82 15.64
CA GLY A 224 5.61 18.31 15.98
C GLY A 224 4.83 19.26 16.89
N LEU A 225 3.52 19.34 16.70
CA LEU A 225 2.61 20.07 17.59
C LEU A 225 2.04 19.17 18.67
N GLY A 226 1.89 17.88 18.37
CA GLY A 226 1.44 16.88 19.31
C GLY A 226 2.47 16.60 20.39
N VAL A 227 1.99 16.16 21.55
CA VAL A 227 2.86 15.70 22.64
C VAL A 227 3.29 14.27 22.34
N ALA A 228 4.60 14.02 22.43
CA ALA A 228 5.14 12.66 22.28
C ALA A 228 4.64 11.78 23.43
N GLU A 229 3.56 11.06 23.19
CA GLU A 229 3.00 10.10 24.13
C GLU A 229 3.05 8.70 23.50
N TRP A 230 3.65 7.77 24.19
CA TRP A 230 3.78 6.40 23.71
C TRP A 230 2.62 5.55 24.24
N ASP A 231 1.73 5.13 23.35
CA ASP A 231 0.70 4.13 23.65
C ASP A 231 1.20 2.75 23.19
N PRO A 232 1.34 1.77 24.08
CA PRO A 232 1.79 0.41 23.72
C PRO A 232 0.81 -0.30 22.79
N ARG A 233 -0.45 0.17 22.70
CA ARG A 233 -1.50 -0.42 21.85
C ARG A 233 -1.53 0.14 20.43
N LEU A 234 -1.00 1.33 20.21
CA LEU A 234 -0.98 2.01 18.91
C LEU A 234 0.46 2.42 18.57
N ARG A 235 1.09 1.68 17.66
CA ARG A 235 2.48 1.90 17.26
C ARG A 235 2.59 2.21 15.79
N VAL A 236 3.31 3.27 15.47
CA VAL A 236 3.62 3.63 14.08
C VAL A 236 4.93 2.96 13.67
N HIS A 237 4.87 2.10 12.65
CA HIS A 237 6.03 1.52 12.00
C HIS A 237 6.26 2.18 10.65
N ARG A 238 7.47 2.66 10.41
CA ARG A 238 7.83 3.35 9.16
C ARG A 238 9.09 2.77 8.54
N ASN A 239 9.02 2.45 7.28
CA ASN A 239 10.17 2.07 6.50
C ASN A 239 10.93 3.33 6.06
N VAL A 240 12.25 3.34 6.30
CA VAL A 240 13.15 4.44 5.95
C VAL A 240 14.33 3.87 5.13
N PRO A 241 14.19 3.75 3.81
CA PRO A 241 15.19 3.12 2.94
C PRO A 241 16.58 3.74 3.04
N GLU A 242 16.68 5.05 3.21
CA GLU A 242 17.97 5.75 3.36
C GLU A 242 18.78 5.27 4.56
N GLN A 243 18.10 4.84 5.61
CA GLN A 243 18.69 4.32 6.84
C GLN A 243 18.72 2.79 6.88
N LEU A 244 18.18 2.09 5.86
CA LEU A 244 17.97 0.63 5.83
C LEU A 244 17.12 0.13 7.02
N ILE A 245 16.12 0.90 7.43
CA ILE A 245 15.21 0.56 8.52
C ILE A 245 13.89 0.08 7.90
N PHE A 246 13.51 -1.17 8.18
CA PHE A 246 12.33 -1.84 7.60
C PHE A 246 11.54 -2.62 8.66
N PRO A 247 10.97 -1.95 9.68
CA PRO A 247 10.30 -2.63 10.81
C PRO A 247 8.99 -3.32 10.40
N ILE A 248 8.32 -2.85 9.33
CA ILE A 248 7.01 -3.39 8.92
C ILE A 248 7.12 -4.87 8.57
N ARG A 249 8.19 -5.28 7.88
CA ARG A 249 8.43 -6.68 7.56
C ARG A 249 8.61 -7.54 8.81
N ALA A 250 9.41 -7.08 9.75
CA ALA A 250 9.66 -7.80 11.00
C ALA A 250 8.38 -7.92 11.84
N MET A 251 7.60 -6.85 11.92
CA MET A 251 6.29 -6.83 12.59
C MET A 251 5.34 -7.91 12.01
N LEU A 252 5.23 -8.02 10.68
CA LEU A 252 4.38 -9.03 10.05
C LEU A 252 4.87 -10.46 10.31
N LEU A 253 6.18 -10.70 10.22
CA LEU A 253 6.78 -12.01 10.52
C LEU A 253 6.50 -12.43 11.96
N GLU A 254 6.75 -11.54 12.91
CA GLU A 254 6.54 -11.81 14.34
C GLU A 254 5.06 -12.09 14.66
N ALA A 255 4.14 -11.34 14.08
CA ALA A 255 2.72 -11.54 14.29
C ALA A 255 2.24 -12.90 13.78
N VAL A 256 2.65 -13.32 12.57
CA VAL A 256 2.27 -14.61 12.00
C VAL A 256 2.94 -15.78 12.71
N ASP A 257 4.19 -15.64 13.12
CA ASP A 257 4.91 -16.68 13.86
C ASP A 257 4.23 -17.04 15.19
N ARG A 258 3.68 -16.01 15.88
CA ARG A 258 2.98 -16.15 17.16
C ARG A 258 1.52 -16.57 17.06
N ALA A 259 0.97 -16.63 15.85
CA ALA A 259 -0.44 -16.96 15.62
C ALA A 259 -0.80 -18.37 16.14
N LYS A 260 -2.00 -18.49 16.73
CA LYS A 260 -2.54 -19.72 17.31
C LYS A 260 -3.84 -20.17 16.68
N ASP A 261 -4.70 -19.21 16.31
CA ASP A 261 -6.06 -19.49 15.89
C ASP A 261 -6.30 -19.06 14.42
N ARG A 262 -6.07 -17.79 14.11
CA ARG A 262 -6.42 -17.22 12.81
C ARG A 262 -5.47 -16.12 12.35
N VAL A 263 -5.11 -16.16 11.07
CA VAL A 263 -4.36 -15.10 10.37
C VAL A 263 -5.13 -14.67 9.15
N ILE A 264 -5.34 -13.36 8.99
CA ILE A 264 -6.00 -12.76 7.83
C ILE A 264 -5.11 -11.69 7.23
N PHE A 265 -4.91 -11.73 5.92
CA PHE A 265 -4.33 -10.64 5.12
C PHE A 265 -5.34 -10.18 4.08
N THR A 266 -5.55 -8.86 3.97
CA THR A 266 -6.21 -8.25 2.80
C THR A 266 -5.20 -7.34 2.13
N GLN A 267 -4.79 -7.71 0.90
CA GLN A 267 -3.63 -7.10 0.24
C GLN A 267 -3.90 -6.79 -1.23
N ALA A 268 -3.52 -5.57 -1.64
CA ALA A 268 -3.57 -5.18 -3.06
C ALA A 268 -2.61 -6.00 -3.92
N TYR A 269 -1.40 -6.19 -3.41
CA TYR A 269 -0.34 -7.01 -4.01
C TYR A 269 0.22 -7.93 -2.93
N PHE A 270 0.22 -9.24 -3.22
CA PHE A 270 0.70 -10.26 -2.29
C PHE A 270 1.79 -11.10 -2.97
N ILE A 271 3.03 -10.63 -2.84
CA ILE A 271 4.24 -11.26 -3.39
C ILE A 271 5.21 -11.49 -2.22
N PRO A 272 4.85 -12.37 -1.27
CA PRO A 272 5.67 -12.57 -0.08
C PRO A 272 7.06 -13.08 -0.48
N ASP A 273 8.07 -12.62 0.25
CA ASP A 273 9.40 -13.23 0.14
C ASP A 273 9.39 -14.66 0.72
N GLN A 274 10.52 -15.37 0.60
CA GLN A 274 10.55 -16.78 1.01
C GLN A 274 10.27 -16.95 2.51
N GLU A 275 10.78 -16.06 3.34
CA GLU A 275 10.64 -16.17 4.79
C GLU A 275 9.19 -15.94 5.22
N LEU A 276 8.53 -14.91 4.70
CA LEU A 276 7.11 -14.68 5.01
C LEU A 276 6.21 -15.80 4.45
N ALA A 277 6.50 -16.34 3.26
CA ALA A 277 5.79 -17.48 2.72
C ALA A 277 5.96 -18.73 3.63
N ASN A 278 7.18 -18.99 4.11
CA ASN A 278 7.46 -20.11 5.02
C ASN A 278 6.68 -19.95 6.34
N VAL A 279 6.72 -18.79 6.98
CA VAL A 279 6.03 -18.55 8.26
C VAL A 279 4.51 -18.72 8.11
N LEU A 280 3.91 -18.31 6.98
CA LEU A 280 2.48 -18.53 6.69
C LEU A 280 2.16 -20.03 6.54
N VAL A 281 2.99 -20.78 5.81
CA VAL A 281 2.83 -22.23 5.63
C VAL A 281 3.04 -22.97 6.97
N GLU A 282 4.02 -22.56 7.76
CA GLU A 282 4.27 -23.12 9.09
C GLU A 282 3.10 -22.85 10.04
N ALA A 283 2.51 -21.64 10.00
CA ALA A 283 1.33 -21.33 10.78
C ALA A 283 0.14 -22.23 10.38
N ALA A 284 -0.14 -22.39 9.08
CA ALA A 284 -1.16 -23.31 8.60
C ALA A 284 -0.86 -24.77 9.01
N GLY A 285 0.42 -25.19 8.96
CA GLY A 285 0.87 -26.50 9.43
C GLY A 285 0.68 -26.73 10.93
N ARG A 286 0.65 -25.68 11.74
CA ARG A 286 0.29 -25.73 13.17
C ARG A 286 -1.22 -25.80 13.41
N GLY A 287 -2.05 -25.69 12.37
CA GLY A 287 -3.51 -25.71 12.46
C GLY A 287 -4.15 -24.32 12.51
N VAL A 288 -3.38 -23.25 12.31
CA VAL A 288 -3.90 -21.87 12.23
C VAL A 288 -4.69 -21.69 10.93
N ASP A 289 -5.88 -21.08 10.98
CA ASP A 289 -6.69 -20.70 9.80
C ASP A 289 -6.07 -19.48 9.10
N VAL A 290 -5.24 -19.73 8.08
CA VAL A 290 -4.52 -18.67 7.36
C VAL A 290 -5.26 -18.29 6.09
N ASN A 291 -5.74 -17.05 6.01
CA ASN A 291 -6.54 -16.50 4.92
C ASN A 291 -5.87 -15.29 4.29
N VAL A 292 -5.82 -15.25 2.96
CA VAL A 292 -5.28 -14.13 2.18
C VAL A 292 -6.29 -13.72 1.11
N LEU A 293 -6.76 -12.47 1.18
CA LEU A 293 -7.65 -11.86 0.20
C LEU A 293 -6.84 -10.94 -0.71
N VAL A 294 -6.93 -11.17 -2.01
CA VAL A 294 -6.27 -10.38 -3.06
C VAL A 294 -7.24 -10.07 -4.19
N PRO A 295 -7.02 -9.03 -5.01
CA PRO A 295 -7.85 -8.80 -6.18
C PRO A 295 -7.69 -9.93 -7.19
N GLU A 296 -8.78 -10.42 -7.80
CA GLU A 296 -8.70 -11.37 -8.93
C GLU A 296 -7.97 -10.74 -10.11
N ASN A 297 -8.19 -9.45 -10.35
CA ASN A 297 -7.51 -8.65 -11.35
C ASN A 297 -7.13 -7.30 -10.73
N SER A 298 -5.84 -7.05 -10.60
CA SER A 298 -5.38 -5.75 -10.11
C SER A 298 -5.24 -4.72 -11.23
N ASN A 299 -4.85 -3.51 -10.86
CA ASN A 299 -4.51 -2.46 -11.82
C ASN A 299 -3.09 -2.63 -12.43
N HIS A 300 -2.28 -3.59 -11.93
CA HIS A 300 -0.93 -3.90 -12.42
C HIS A 300 -0.78 -5.37 -12.82
N VAL A 301 -1.14 -5.69 -14.06
CA VAL A 301 -1.12 -7.06 -14.58
C VAL A 301 0.21 -7.80 -14.40
N VAL A 302 1.34 -7.10 -14.47
CA VAL A 302 2.66 -7.73 -14.27
C VAL A 302 2.85 -8.15 -12.81
N ALA A 303 2.43 -7.32 -11.85
CA ALA A 303 2.45 -7.67 -10.44
C ALA A 303 1.57 -8.89 -10.14
N ASP A 304 0.37 -8.96 -10.74
CA ASP A 304 -0.52 -10.14 -10.62
C ASP A 304 0.16 -11.42 -11.08
N TRP A 305 0.84 -11.39 -12.22
CA TRP A 305 1.53 -12.57 -12.74
C TRP A 305 2.74 -12.97 -11.90
N MET A 306 3.41 -12.02 -11.27
CA MET A 306 4.51 -12.30 -10.35
C MET A 306 4.03 -12.86 -9.01
N ALA A 307 2.93 -12.33 -8.47
CA ALA A 307 2.27 -12.84 -7.26
C ALA A 307 1.88 -14.31 -7.40
N ARG A 308 1.33 -14.68 -8.56
CA ARG A 308 0.88 -16.04 -8.87
C ARG A 308 1.96 -17.11 -8.69
N GLY A 309 3.22 -16.75 -8.83
CA GLY A 309 4.32 -17.70 -8.67
C GLY A 309 4.48 -18.29 -7.26
N ARG A 310 3.91 -17.66 -6.23
CA ARG A 310 3.92 -18.18 -4.85
C ARG A 310 2.66 -18.97 -4.50
N TYR A 311 1.59 -18.84 -5.28
CA TYR A 311 0.31 -19.47 -4.95
C TYR A 311 0.39 -20.99 -4.85
N SER A 312 1.21 -21.66 -5.71
CA SER A 312 1.41 -23.11 -5.61
C SER A 312 2.02 -23.57 -4.28
N GLU A 313 2.90 -22.77 -3.68
CA GLU A 313 3.54 -23.04 -2.40
C GLU A 313 2.55 -22.82 -1.26
N LEU A 314 1.87 -21.69 -1.26
CA LEU A 314 0.90 -21.30 -0.24
C LEU A 314 -0.29 -22.25 -0.19
N LEU A 315 -0.92 -22.56 -1.34
CA LEU A 315 -2.06 -23.46 -1.41
C LEU A 315 -1.72 -24.88 -0.94
N ARG A 316 -0.56 -25.42 -1.36
CA ARG A 316 -0.09 -26.74 -0.88
C ARG A 316 0.24 -26.74 0.61
N GLY A 317 0.65 -25.60 1.13
CA GLY A 317 0.92 -25.41 2.55
C GLY A 317 -0.32 -25.17 3.41
N GLY A 318 -1.53 -25.20 2.82
CA GLY A 318 -2.78 -25.05 3.58
C GLY A 318 -3.24 -23.60 3.75
N VAL A 319 -2.56 -22.62 3.12
CA VAL A 319 -3.00 -21.22 3.12
C VAL A 319 -4.17 -21.05 2.16
N ARG A 320 -5.27 -20.46 2.62
CA ARG A 320 -6.46 -20.18 1.81
C ARG A 320 -6.31 -18.86 1.07
N LEU A 321 -6.48 -18.90 -0.24
CA LEU A 321 -6.41 -17.72 -1.11
C LEU A 321 -7.80 -17.35 -1.61
N TRP A 322 -8.19 -16.11 -1.41
CA TRP A 322 -9.48 -15.54 -1.82
C TRP A 322 -9.26 -14.48 -2.89
N LEU A 323 -10.01 -14.58 -3.99
CA LEU A 323 -9.93 -13.67 -5.13
C LEU A 323 -11.13 -12.73 -5.13
N TYR A 324 -10.89 -11.45 -4.80
CA TYR A 324 -11.92 -10.40 -4.78
C TYR A 324 -12.39 -10.06 -6.19
N GLN A 325 -13.71 -9.99 -6.38
CA GLN A 325 -14.33 -9.95 -7.69
C GLN A 325 -14.78 -8.55 -8.09
N GLY A 326 -14.71 -8.25 -9.39
CA GLY A 326 -15.39 -7.11 -10.02
C GLY A 326 -14.79 -5.73 -9.80
N THR A 327 -14.10 -5.48 -8.69
CA THR A 327 -13.36 -4.23 -8.44
C THR A 327 -11.98 -4.50 -7.83
N MET A 328 -11.16 -3.46 -7.71
CA MET A 328 -9.85 -3.53 -7.08
C MET A 328 -10.02 -3.50 -5.55
N VAL A 329 -9.62 -4.56 -4.85
CA VAL A 329 -9.31 -4.48 -3.42
C VAL A 329 -7.88 -3.96 -3.28
N HIS A 330 -7.71 -2.79 -2.64
CA HIS A 330 -6.40 -2.12 -2.54
C HIS A 330 -5.94 -1.97 -1.09
N ALA A 331 -6.59 -2.63 -0.15
CA ALA A 331 -6.25 -2.62 1.27
C ALA A 331 -4.84 -3.19 1.55
N LYS A 332 -4.26 -2.78 2.66
CA LYS A 332 -3.01 -3.30 3.22
C LYS A 332 -3.23 -3.49 4.71
N THR A 333 -3.93 -4.57 5.03
CA THR A 333 -4.30 -4.91 6.40
C THR A 333 -3.91 -6.34 6.73
N ALA A 334 -3.66 -6.60 8.00
CA ALA A 334 -3.59 -7.94 8.54
C ALA A 334 -4.19 -7.98 9.95
N THR A 335 -4.74 -9.13 10.34
CA THR A 335 -5.18 -9.43 11.70
C THR A 335 -4.65 -10.79 12.14
N VAL A 336 -4.41 -10.94 13.44
CA VAL A 336 -4.00 -12.18 14.06
C VAL A 336 -4.80 -12.41 15.33
N ASP A 337 -5.44 -13.57 15.42
CA ASP A 337 -6.14 -14.12 16.59
C ASP A 337 -7.18 -13.15 17.21
N GLY A 338 -7.79 -12.25 16.42
CA GLY A 338 -8.75 -11.26 16.89
C GLY A 338 -8.21 -10.26 17.91
N ARG A 339 -6.87 -10.10 18.04
CA ARG A 339 -6.21 -9.29 19.09
C ARG A 339 -5.20 -8.31 18.55
N TRP A 340 -4.56 -8.66 17.47
CA TRP A 340 -3.55 -7.86 16.80
C TRP A 340 -4.02 -7.50 15.40
N SER A 341 -3.72 -6.28 15.00
CA SER A 341 -4.00 -5.84 13.63
C SER A 341 -3.01 -4.80 13.13
N THR A 342 -2.95 -4.63 11.82
CA THR A 342 -2.23 -3.52 11.19
C THR A 342 -3.01 -2.97 10.01
N ILE A 343 -2.97 -1.64 9.88
CA ILE A 343 -3.50 -0.87 8.73
C ILE A 343 -2.41 0.09 8.27
N GLY A 344 -2.14 0.14 6.97
CA GLY A 344 -1.13 1.06 6.46
C GLY A 344 -1.01 1.13 4.95
N THR A 345 0.18 1.45 4.51
CA THR A 345 0.48 1.68 3.10
C THR A 345 1.26 0.53 2.46
N ALA A 346 1.93 -0.30 3.26
CA ALA A 346 2.83 -1.33 2.77
C ALA A 346 2.09 -2.56 2.24
N ASN A 347 2.29 -2.86 0.96
CA ASN A 347 1.93 -4.15 0.40
C ASN A 347 2.88 -5.25 0.87
N VAL A 348 2.44 -6.49 0.77
CA VAL A 348 3.32 -7.64 0.97
C VAL A 348 4.07 -7.93 -0.34
N ASP A 349 5.02 -7.06 -0.67
CA ASP A 349 5.97 -7.20 -1.75
C ASP A 349 7.35 -6.63 -1.34
N ARG A 350 8.38 -6.95 -2.11
CA ARG A 350 9.74 -6.56 -1.78
C ARG A 350 9.95 -5.04 -1.81
N LEU A 351 9.33 -4.33 -2.76
CA LEU A 351 9.47 -2.88 -2.86
C LEU A 351 8.88 -2.19 -1.64
N SER A 352 7.68 -2.60 -1.22
CA SER A 352 7.03 -2.04 -0.04
C SER A 352 7.76 -2.44 1.26
N LEU A 353 8.18 -3.70 1.39
CA LEU A 353 8.76 -4.19 2.64
C LEU A 353 10.24 -3.82 2.83
N THR A 354 11.01 -3.60 1.75
CA THR A 354 12.47 -3.35 1.84
C THR A 354 13.01 -2.28 0.88
N GLY A 355 12.16 -1.48 0.25
CA GLY A 355 12.58 -0.52 -0.78
C GLY A 355 11.96 0.86 -0.69
N ASN A 356 10.68 0.96 -0.38
CA ASN A 356 9.94 2.23 -0.34
C ASN A 356 9.86 2.83 1.07
N TYR A 357 9.55 4.13 1.14
CA TYR A 357 9.01 4.74 2.34
C TYR A 357 7.56 4.29 2.47
N GLU A 358 7.27 3.60 3.55
CA GLU A 358 5.95 3.07 3.91
C GLU A 358 5.63 3.40 5.36
N ILE A 359 4.36 3.32 5.71
CA ILE A 359 3.90 3.55 7.08
C ILE A 359 2.74 2.62 7.40
N ASN A 360 2.83 1.94 8.54
CA ASN A 360 1.75 1.12 9.08
C ASN A 360 1.47 1.50 10.54
N MET A 361 0.21 1.53 10.90
CA MET A 361 -0.21 1.51 12.30
C MET A 361 -0.36 0.06 12.73
N GLU A 362 0.36 -0.34 13.77
CA GLU A 362 0.18 -1.60 14.49
C GLU A 362 -0.74 -1.35 15.69
N ILE A 363 -1.73 -2.23 15.88
CA ILE A 363 -2.81 -2.04 16.83
C ILE A 363 -2.98 -3.32 17.66
N PHE A 364 -2.80 -3.20 18.97
CA PHE A 364 -3.04 -4.25 19.96
C PHE A 364 -4.37 -3.98 20.67
N ASP A 365 -5.47 -4.32 20.01
CA ASP A 365 -6.82 -4.11 20.54
C ASP A 365 -7.79 -5.11 19.91
N GLU A 366 -8.54 -5.84 20.77
CA GLU A 366 -9.49 -6.86 20.36
C GLU A 366 -10.65 -6.27 19.54
N GLY A 367 -11.18 -5.10 19.96
CA GLY A 367 -12.31 -4.46 19.28
C GLY A 367 -11.97 -4.07 17.83
N VAL A 368 -10.76 -3.53 17.60
CA VAL A 368 -10.29 -3.16 16.26
C VAL A 368 -9.98 -4.41 15.44
N ALA A 369 -9.30 -5.41 16.01
CA ALA A 369 -8.97 -6.64 15.30
C ALA A 369 -10.23 -7.40 14.87
N GLU A 370 -11.19 -7.61 15.78
CA GLU A 370 -12.48 -8.23 15.46
C GLU A 370 -13.30 -7.42 14.44
N HIS A 371 -13.22 -6.08 14.49
CA HIS A 371 -13.88 -5.26 13.46
C HIS A 371 -13.29 -5.51 12.09
N LEU A 372 -11.96 -5.58 11.95
CA LEU A 372 -11.29 -5.89 10.69
C LEU A 372 -11.56 -7.32 10.21
N GLU A 373 -11.74 -8.28 11.11
CA GLU A 373 -12.17 -9.62 10.75
C GLU A 373 -13.61 -9.63 10.21
N ARG A 374 -14.52 -8.86 10.82
CA ARG A 374 -15.89 -8.66 10.27
C ARG A 374 -15.86 -7.99 8.90
N VAL A 375 -14.98 -7.00 8.70
CA VAL A 375 -14.76 -6.38 7.38
C VAL A 375 -14.31 -7.41 6.36
N PHE A 376 -13.37 -8.29 6.71
CA PHE A 376 -12.94 -9.39 5.85
C PHE A 376 -14.09 -10.34 5.51
N ASP A 377 -14.93 -10.73 6.50
CA ASP A 377 -16.06 -11.61 6.27
C ASP A 377 -17.11 -10.97 5.33
N VAL A 378 -17.31 -9.65 5.41
CA VAL A 378 -18.12 -8.88 4.44
C VAL A 378 -17.49 -8.90 3.05
N ASP A 379 -16.17 -8.72 2.95
CA ASP A 379 -15.43 -8.78 1.69
C ASP A 379 -15.51 -10.17 1.04
N LEU A 380 -15.55 -11.25 1.82
CA LEU A 380 -15.71 -12.62 1.31
C LEU A 380 -17.01 -12.81 0.55
N ALA A 381 -18.08 -12.07 0.85
CA ALA A 381 -19.33 -12.12 0.08
C ALA A 381 -19.13 -11.67 -1.39
N ASN A 382 -18.05 -10.95 -1.68
CA ASN A 382 -17.65 -10.54 -3.04
C ASN A 382 -16.36 -11.23 -3.51
N ALA A 383 -15.99 -12.34 -2.90
CA ALA A 383 -14.78 -13.08 -3.24
C ALA A 383 -15.09 -14.54 -3.58
N ARG A 384 -14.18 -15.21 -4.26
CA ARG A 384 -14.19 -16.65 -4.44
C ARG A 384 -12.89 -17.26 -3.93
N GLU A 385 -12.98 -18.44 -3.36
CA GLU A 385 -11.79 -19.19 -2.97
C GLU A 385 -11.09 -19.76 -4.20
N LEU A 386 -9.76 -19.65 -4.23
CA LEU A 386 -8.92 -20.28 -5.24
C LEU A 386 -8.45 -21.63 -4.71
N THR A 387 -8.96 -22.73 -5.28
CA THR A 387 -8.57 -24.07 -4.87
C THR A 387 -7.24 -24.51 -5.50
N GLU A 388 -6.54 -25.44 -4.84
CA GLU A 388 -5.31 -26.01 -5.39
C GLU A 388 -5.57 -26.75 -6.71
N GLU A 389 -6.73 -27.44 -6.84
CA GLU A 389 -7.13 -28.17 -8.05
C GLU A 389 -7.30 -27.20 -9.24
N GLU A 390 -8.06 -26.12 -9.06
CA GLU A 390 -8.22 -25.06 -10.05
C GLU A 390 -6.85 -24.46 -10.44
N TRP A 391 -6.02 -24.22 -9.43
CA TRP A 391 -4.67 -23.67 -9.65
C TRP A 391 -3.77 -24.61 -10.45
N ARG A 392 -3.81 -25.91 -10.19
CA ARG A 392 -3.07 -26.94 -10.97
C ARG A 392 -3.60 -27.06 -12.39
N GLY A 393 -4.90 -26.96 -12.59
CA GLY A 393 -5.59 -27.03 -13.88
C GLY A 393 -5.40 -25.82 -14.81
N ARG A 394 -4.72 -24.74 -14.35
CA ARG A 394 -4.55 -23.53 -15.15
C ARG A 394 -3.83 -23.76 -16.49
N PRO A 395 -4.17 -22.99 -17.54
CA PRO A 395 -3.62 -23.16 -18.90
C PRO A 395 -2.09 -23.15 -18.93
N PHE A 396 -1.50 -23.91 -19.86
CA PHE A 396 -0.04 -23.95 -20.06
C PHE A 396 0.58 -22.57 -20.26
N MET A 397 -0.09 -21.68 -21.01
CA MET A 397 0.38 -20.29 -21.23
C MET A 397 0.51 -19.50 -19.93
N ALA A 398 -0.36 -19.73 -18.96
CA ALA A 398 -0.25 -19.11 -17.64
C ALA A 398 1.00 -19.62 -16.91
N LYS A 399 1.23 -20.94 -16.89
CA LYS A 399 2.43 -21.56 -16.29
C LYS A 399 3.71 -21.05 -16.96
N PHE A 400 3.71 -20.96 -18.29
CA PHE A 400 4.83 -20.44 -19.06
C PHE A 400 5.16 -18.96 -18.71
N SER A 401 4.13 -18.11 -18.63
CA SER A 401 4.31 -16.70 -18.26
C SER A 401 4.91 -16.55 -16.85
N GLU A 402 4.49 -17.36 -15.90
CA GLU A 402 5.03 -17.37 -14.54
C GLU A 402 6.52 -17.75 -14.50
N ILE A 403 6.94 -18.73 -15.30
CA ILE A 403 8.35 -19.17 -15.41
C ILE A 403 9.18 -18.05 -16.04
N VAL A 404 8.70 -17.45 -17.11
CA VAL A 404 9.42 -16.38 -17.85
C VAL A 404 9.58 -15.13 -16.97
N LEU A 405 8.59 -14.81 -16.13
CA LEU A 405 8.63 -13.65 -15.25
C LEU A 405 9.30 -13.94 -13.89
N ALA A 406 9.57 -15.22 -13.56
CA ALA A 406 10.17 -15.60 -12.28
C ALA A 406 11.46 -14.83 -11.91
N PRO A 407 12.41 -14.54 -12.84
CA PRO A 407 13.62 -13.77 -12.53
C PRO A 407 13.34 -12.34 -12.06
N TRP A 408 12.19 -11.76 -12.42
CA TRP A 408 11.82 -10.39 -12.06
C TRP A 408 11.21 -10.27 -10.65
N ARG A 409 10.82 -11.39 -10.01
CA ARG A 409 10.28 -11.39 -8.63
C ARG A 409 11.24 -10.79 -7.60
N GLY A 410 12.55 -10.87 -7.86
CA GLY A 410 13.56 -10.25 -7.01
C GLY A 410 13.63 -8.73 -7.08
N PHE A 411 12.87 -8.10 -7.99
CA PHE A 411 12.85 -6.64 -8.19
C PHE A 411 11.54 -5.97 -7.75
N LEU A 412 10.49 -6.77 -7.45
CA LEU A 412 9.18 -6.29 -6.93
C LEU A 412 8.90 -6.73 -5.49
#